data_d14859774506edd93552d00a6b3039fb
#
_entry.id   d14859774506edd93552d00a6b3039fb
#
_cell.length_a   1.000
_cell.length_b   1.000
_cell.length_c   1.000
_cell.angle_alpha   90.00
_cell.angle_beta   90.00
_cell.angle_gamma   90.00
#
_symmetry.space_group_name_H-M   'P 1'
#
loop_
_entity.id
_entity.type
_entity.pdbx_description
1 polymer ?
#
loop_
_entity_poly.entity_id
_entity_poly.type
_entity_poly.pdbx_seq_one_letter_code
_entity_poly.pdbx_strand_id
1 'polypeptide(L)'
;MELVFRDATMISMRKGFTLLEIMVAVAFMIIISGASLASFTFSQRKSRDARRKGDLSQISKALQVFNEDFGRYPIGDSGNVIGCKPSAVAELEACIWGDTFSAYSGGVEQLYMSKLPEDPKVGYAYYYVSDGDNFSLYAILENDKDKDYRTDLTQECVTGVTCNYLLTEYGVEIE
;
A
#
# COMPACT_ATOMS: atom_id res chain seq x y z
N MET A 1 -75.71 -31.13 20.86
CA MET A 1 -75.51 -29.68 20.76
C MET A 1 -74.03 -29.44 20.48
N GLU A 2 -73.67 -29.56 19.17
CA GLU A 2 -72.25 -29.43 18.74
C GLU A 2 -72.04 -27.98 18.28
N LEU A 3 -71.03 -27.34 18.93
CA LEU A 3 -70.56 -26.01 18.57
C LEU A 3 -69.49 -26.16 17.47
N VAL A 4 -69.88 -25.83 16.24
CA VAL A 4 -68.94 -25.73 15.10
C VAL A 4 -68.16 -24.41 15.25
N PHE A 5 -66.88 -24.53 15.65
CA PHE A 5 -65.95 -23.44 15.56
C PHE A 5 -65.54 -23.21 14.10
N ARG A 6 -66.01 -22.09 13.50
CA ARG A 6 -65.56 -21.63 12.19
C ARG A 6 -64.23 -20.89 12.37
N ASP A 7 -63.13 -21.55 11.99
CA ASP A 7 -61.85 -20.92 11.80
C ASP A 7 -61.95 -19.84 10.71
N ALA A 8 -61.88 -18.57 11.12
CA ALA A 8 -61.73 -17.42 10.23
C ALA A 8 -60.25 -17.31 9.83
N THR A 9 -59.85 -17.94 8.74
CA THR A 9 -58.55 -17.67 8.12
C THR A 9 -58.48 -16.24 7.65
N MET A 10 -57.73 -15.41 8.38
CA MET A 10 -57.43 -14.07 7.95
C MET A 10 -56.46 -14.15 6.74
N ILE A 11 -57.01 -13.92 5.55
CA ILE A 11 -56.23 -13.73 4.33
C ILE A 11 -55.48 -12.40 4.46
N SER A 12 -54.21 -12.47 4.82
CA SER A 12 -53.31 -11.29 4.77
C SER A 12 -53.13 -10.88 3.31
N MET A 13 -53.79 -9.81 2.91
CA MET A 13 -53.61 -9.21 1.60
C MET A 13 -52.18 -8.65 1.50
N ARG A 14 -51.30 -9.36 0.82
CA ARG A 14 -49.98 -8.87 0.43
C ARG A 14 -50.18 -7.76 -0.59
N LYS A 15 -49.88 -6.52 -0.22
CA LYS A 15 -49.85 -5.39 -1.14
C LYS A 15 -48.69 -5.61 -2.13
N GLY A 16 -49.03 -5.72 -3.40
CA GLY A 16 -48.04 -5.77 -4.48
C GLY A 16 -47.46 -4.37 -4.75
N PHE A 17 -46.24 -4.30 -5.24
CA PHE A 17 -45.59 -3.05 -5.68
C PHE A 17 -46.33 -2.46 -6.90
N THR A 18 -46.46 -1.15 -6.93
CA THR A 18 -46.99 -0.44 -8.10
C THR A 18 -45.89 -0.26 -9.17
N LEU A 19 -46.26 -0.21 -10.44
CA LEU A 19 -45.34 0.02 -11.54
C LEU A 19 -44.62 1.37 -11.36
N LEU A 20 -45.29 2.37 -10.87
CA LEU A 20 -44.74 3.72 -10.58
C LEU A 20 -43.67 3.64 -9.49
N GLU A 21 -43.85 2.85 -8.43
CA GLU A 21 -42.89 2.70 -7.33
C GLU A 21 -41.59 2.07 -7.81
N ILE A 22 -41.67 1.06 -8.69
CA ILE A 22 -40.47 0.45 -9.30
C ILE A 22 -39.78 1.43 -10.24
N MET A 23 -40.53 2.22 -11.05
CA MET A 23 -39.88 3.24 -11.92
C MET A 23 -39.12 4.30 -11.12
N VAL A 24 -39.70 4.77 -10.03
CA VAL A 24 -39.05 5.76 -9.14
C VAL A 24 -37.84 5.15 -8.45
N ALA A 25 -37.94 3.93 -7.94
CA ALA A 25 -36.81 3.24 -7.31
C ALA A 25 -35.63 3.06 -8.28
N VAL A 26 -35.87 2.63 -9.52
CA VAL A 26 -34.83 2.48 -10.54
C VAL A 26 -34.21 3.83 -10.89
N ALA A 27 -34.99 4.91 -11.02
CA ALA A 27 -34.47 6.24 -11.26
C ALA A 27 -33.49 6.70 -10.16
N PHE A 28 -33.87 6.50 -8.90
CA PHE A 28 -32.96 6.80 -7.78
C PHE A 28 -31.70 5.93 -7.79
N MET A 29 -31.79 4.63 -8.09
CA MET A 29 -30.62 3.74 -8.20
C MET A 29 -29.63 4.22 -9.24
N ILE A 30 -30.10 4.69 -10.41
CA ILE A 30 -29.22 5.20 -11.48
C ILE A 30 -28.47 6.46 -11.02
N ILE A 31 -29.16 7.39 -10.35
CA ILE A 31 -28.55 8.63 -9.85
C ILE A 31 -27.46 8.32 -8.81
N ILE A 32 -27.75 7.46 -7.83
CA ILE A 32 -26.81 7.08 -6.77
C ILE A 32 -25.62 6.31 -7.35
N SER A 33 -25.84 5.40 -8.30
CA SER A 33 -24.78 4.62 -8.92
C SER A 33 -23.80 5.50 -9.71
N GLY A 34 -24.29 6.52 -10.41
CA GLY A 34 -23.45 7.44 -11.16
C GLY A 34 -22.49 8.26 -10.27
N ALA A 35 -22.93 8.71 -9.11
CA ALA A 35 -22.12 9.47 -8.17
C ALA A 35 -21.03 8.61 -7.48
N SER A 36 -21.26 7.31 -7.33
CA SER A 36 -20.37 6.39 -6.60
C SER A 36 -19.07 6.10 -7.36
N LEU A 37 -19.09 6.08 -8.70
CA LEU A 37 -17.94 5.68 -9.52
C LEU A 37 -16.74 6.65 -9.39
N ALA A 38 -17.00 7.97 -9.37
CA ALA A 38 -15.94 8.97 -9.25
C ALA A 38 -15.24 8.92 -7.88
N SER A 39 -15.99 8.70 -6.81
CA SER A 39 -15.47 8.58 -5.44
C SER A 39 -14.62 7.32 -5.25
N PHE A 40 -14.95 6.25 -5.97
CA PHE A 40 -14.26 4.97 -5.84
C PHE A 40 -12.81 5.02 -6.35
N THR A 41 -12.57 5.65 -7.52
CA THR A 41 -11.21 5.78 -8.07
C THR A 41 -10.30 6.63 -7.20
N PHE A 42 -10.83 7.71 -6.62
CA PHE A 42 -10.10 8.54 -5.66
C PHE A 42 -9.75 7.77 -4.39
N SER A 43 -10.70 7.01 -3.84
CA SER A 43 -10.47 6.17 -2.65
C SER A 43 -9.40 5.10 -2.90
N GLN A 44 -9.39 4.49 -4.09
CA GLN A 44 -8.35 3.52 -4.45
C GLN A 44 -6.95 4.14 -4.52
N ARG A 45 -6.80 5.34 -5.12
CA ARG A 45 -5.51 6.06 -5.14
C ARG A 45 -5.02 6.33 -3.73
N LYS A 46 -5.89 6.88 -2.87
CA LYS A 46 -5.57 7.15 -1.47
C LYS A 46 -5.18 5.88 -0.69
N SER A 47 -5.85 4.76 -0.97
CA SER A 47 -5.52 3.46 -0.36
C SER A 47 -4.13 2.97 -0.79
N ARG A 48 -3.79 3.08 -2.09
CA ARG A 48 -2.44 2.72 -2.57
C ARG A 48 -1.36 3.62 -1.98
N ASP A 49 -1.62 4.93 -1.86
CA ASP A 49 -0.67 5.87 -1.25
C ASP A 49 -0.47 5.58 0.24
N ALA A 50 -1.52 5.26 0.97
CA ALA A 50 -1.42 4.82 2.36
C ALA A 50 -0.59 3.52 2.49
N ARG A 51 -0.75 2.58 1.55
CA ARG A 51 0.06 1.37 1.49
C ARG A 51 1.54 1.70 1.24
N ARG A 52 1.87 2.57 0.26
CA ARG A 52 3.25 3.01 -0.02
C ARG A 52 3.93 3.57 1.23
N LYS A 53 3.25 4.48 1.93
CA LYS A 53 3.75 5.04 3.20
C LYS A 53 3.97 3.96 4.26
N GLY A 54 3.06 3.01 4.37
CA GLY A 54 3.18 1.87 5.26
C GLY A 54 4.35 0.94 4.89
N ASP A 55 4.51 0.66 3.60
CA ASP A 55 5.59 -0.17 3.07
C ASP A 55 6.97 0.48 3.37
N LEU A 56 7.14 1.78 3.03
CA LEU A 56 8.39 2.50 3.30
C LEU A 56 8.70 2.58 4.79
N SER A 57 7.69 2.77 5.63
CA SER A 57 7.87 2.75 7.09
C SER A 57 8.33 1.39 7.62
N GLN A 58 7.86 0.29 7.03
CA GLN A 58 8.30 -1.06 7.39
C GLN A 58 9.74 -1.33 6.90
N ILE A 59 10.06 -0.91 5.67
CA ILE A 59 11.43 -1.00 5.14
C ILE A 59 12.39 -0.21 6.03
N SER A 60 12.05 1.02 6.41
CA SER A 60 12.87 1.85 7.31
C SER A 60 13.20 1.14 8.62
N LYS A 61 12.22 0.46 9.23
CA LYS A 61 12.46 -0.34 10.46
C LYS A 61 13.38 -1.52 10.21
N ALA A 62 13.22 -2.23 9.09
CA ALA A 62 14.09 -3.35 8.73
C ALA A 62 15.54 -2.88 8.49
N LEU A 63 15.72 -1.70 7.86
CA LEU A 63 17.02 -1.07 7.66
C LEU A 63 17.68 -0.66 9.00
N GLN A 64 16.90 -0.17 9.97
CA GLN A 64 17.40 0.16 11.30
C GLN A 64 17.91 -1.09 12.03
N VAL A 65 17.17 -2.21 11.97
CA VAL A 65 17.62 -3.49 12.55
C VAL A 65 18.88 -4.00 11.85
N PHE A 66 18.96 -3.88 10.53
CA PHE A 66 20.19 -4.21 9.78
C PHE A 66 21.37 -3.36 10.25
N ASN A 67 21.17 -2.06 10.46
CA ASN A 67 22.20 -1.16 10.96
C ASN A 67 22.71 -1.57 12.36
N GLU A 68 21.84 -2.08 13.24
CA GLU A 68 22.23 -2.61 14.55
C GLU A 68 23.18 -3.81 14.43
N ASP A 69 22.98 -4.69 13.44
CA ASP A 69 23.78 -5.91 13.22
C ASP A 69 25.09 -5.65 12.47
N PHE A 70 25.12 -4.69 11.54
CA PHE A 70 26.24 -4.42 10.65
C PHE A 70 26.98 -3.11 10.94
N GLY A 71 26.45 -2.27 11.85
CA GLY A 71 27.00 -0.95 12.19
C GLY A 71 26.87 0.10 11.09
N ARG A 72 26.09 -0.18 10.05
CA ARG A 72 25.79 0.74 8.94
C ARG A 72 24.53 0.30 8.21
N TYR A 73 23.91 1.22 7.51
CA TYR A 73 22.83 0.88 6.58
C TYR A 73 23.36 0.13 5.34
N PRO A 74 22.53 -0.69 4.68
CA PRO A 74 22.87 -1.26 3.38
C PRO A 74 23.20 -0.13 2.38
N ILE A 75 24.19 -0.31 1.53
CA ILE A 75 24.47 0.66 0.46
C ILE A 75 23.32 0.63 -0.57
N GLY A 76 22.96 1.80 -1.10
CA GLY A 76 22.02 1.91 -2.21
C GLY A 76 22.73 1.84 -3.55
N ASP A 77 22.28 0.99 -4.46
CA ASP A 77 22.75 0.98 -5.86
C ASP A 77 21.57 0.88 -6.82
N SER A 78 21.50 1.87 -7.73
CA SER A 78 20.47 1.92 -8.78
C SER A 78 19.05 1.73 -8.27
N GLY A 79 18.77 2.23 -7.05
CA GLY A 79 17.48 2.14 -6.38
C GLY A 79 17.25 0.84 -5.59
N ASN A 80 18.23 -0.07 -5.56
CA ASN A 80 18.14 -1.32 -4.82
C ASN A 80 18.88 -1.24 -3.47
N VAL A 81 18.45 -2.06 -2.53
CA VAL A 81 19.10 -2.27 -1.23
C VAL A 81 20.20 -3.31 -1.41
N ILE A 82 21.48 -2.95 -1.24
CA ILE A 82 22.60 -3.90 -1.26
C ILE A 82 22.84 -4.41 0.16
N GLY A 83 21.98 -5.31 0.61
CA GLY A 83 21.95 -5.80 1.98
C GLY A 83 21.63 -7.27 2.12
N CYS A 84 21.30 -7.96 1.03
CA CYS A 84 21.00 -9.38 1.06
C CYS A 84 22.30 -10.19 1.01
N LYS A 85 22.37 -11.24 1.84
CA LYS A 85 23.52 -12.13 1.92
C LYS A 85 23.03 -13.57 2.02
N PRO A 86 23.01 -14.32 0.91
CA PRO A 86 22.36 -15.63 0.83
C PRO A 86 23.12 -16.74 1.55
N SER A 87 24.37 -16.51 1.97
CA SER A 87 25.15 -17.46 2.76
C SER A 87 26.25 -16.77 3.57
N ALA A 88 26.79 -17.45 4.56
CA ALA A 88 27.85 -16.92 5.44
C ALA A 88 29.11 -16.46 4.71
N VAL A 89 29.43 -17.07 3.56
CA VAL A 89 30.62 -16.78 2.74
C VAL A 89 30.34 -15.84 1.56
N ALA A 90 29.09 -15.52 1.28
CA ALA A 90 28.70 -14.59 0.22
C ALA A 90 29.00 -13.14 0.61
N GLU A 91 29.23 -12.29 -0.39
CA GLU A 91 29.21 -10.85 -0.23
C GLU A 91 27.76 -10.35 -0.16
N LEU A 92 27.58 -9.10 0.28
CA LEU A 92 26.28 -8.43 0.23
C LEU A 92 25.91 -8.16 -1.24
N GLU A 93 24.68 -8.50 -1.59
CA GLU A 93 24.14 -8.32 -2.94
C GLU A 93 22.80 -7.57 -2.91
N ALA A 94 22.31 -7.22 -4.09
CA ALA A 94 21.03 -6.54 -4.22
C ALA A 94 19.88 -7.44 -3.74
N CYS A 95 19.08 -6.91 -2.83
CA CYS A 95 17.81 -7.52 -2.47
C CYS A 95 16.80 -7.33 -3.59
N ILE A 96 16.10 -8.39 -3.95
CA ILE A 96 15.05 -8.33 -4.97
C ILE A 96 13.77 -7.80 -4.33
N TRP A 97 13.20 -6.74 -4.89
CA TRP A 97 11.87 -6.27 -4.49
C TRP A 97 10.84 -7.39 -4.68
N GLY A 98 10.00 -7.61 -3.70
CA GLY A 98 9.05 -8.72 -3.69
C GLY A 98 9.57 -9.99 -3.04
N ASP A 99 10.85 -10.08 -2.72
CA ASP A 99 11.51 -11.23 -2.10
C ASP A 99 11.95 -10.95 -0.67
N THR A 100 12.59 -11.91 -0.03
CA THR A 100 13.05 -11.84 1.37
C THR A 100 14.25 -10.90 1.51
N PHE A 101 14.25 -10.08 2.57
CA PHE A 101 15.42 -9.35 3.02
C PHE A 101 16.03 -10.08 4.21
N SER A 102 17.09 -10.82 3.97
CA SER A 102 17.88 -11.53 5.00
C SER A 102 19.37 -11.44 4.71
N ALA A 103 20.19 -11.50 5.76
CA ALA A 103 21.64 -11.57 5.63
C ALA A 103 22.26 -12.39 6.75
N TYR A 104 23.42 -12.97 6.47
CA TYR A 104 24.22 -13.67 7.48
C TYR A 104 25.09 -12.68 8.27
N SER A 105 24.86 -12.60 9.58
CA SER A 105 25.66 -11.85 10.54
C SER A 105 26.15 -12.79 11.63
N GLY A 106 27.45 -12.79 11.94
CA GLY A 106 28.02 -13.66 12.96
C GLY A 106 27.85 -15.16 12.71
N GLY A 107 27.64 -15.58 11.46
CA GLY A 107 27.41 -16.99 11.08
C GLY A 107 25.98 -17.48 11.21
N VAL A 108 25.04 -16.60 11.58
CA VAL A 108 23.60 -16.88 11.68
C VAL A 108 22.87 -16.05 10.66
N GLU A 109 21.88 -16.65 9.99
CA GLU A 109 20.97 -15.91 9.12
C GLU A 109 19.99 -15.08 9.94
N GLN A 110 19.99 -13.78 9.69
CA GLN A 110 19.06 -12.82 10.27
C GLN A 110 18.02 -12.43 9.23
N LEU A 111 16.74 -12.57 9.58
CA LEU A 111 15.62 -12.18 8.75
C LEU A 111 15.17 -10.77 9.15
N TYR A 112 15.38 -9.78 8.29
CA TYR A 112 14.96 -8.39 8.51
C TYR A 112 13.55 -8.15 8.02
N MET A 113 13.18 -8.77 6.89
CA MET A 113 11.84 -8.66 6.34
C MET A 113 11.51 -9.91 5.52
N SER A 114 10.36 -10.54 5.81
CA SER A 114 9.92 -11.75 5.11
C SER A 114 9.58 -11.50 3.64
N LYS A 115 9.20 -10.27 3.32
CA LYS A 115 8.97 -9.83 1.95
C LYS A 115 9.24 -8.33 1.84
N LEU A 116 10.25 -7.96 1.05
CA LEU A 116 10.52 -6.57 0.68
C LEU A 116 9.39 -6.11 -0.25
N PRO A 117 8.57 -5.12 0.12
CA PRO A 117 7.36 -4.82 -0.63
C PRO A 117 7.66 -4.22 -2.00
N GLU A 118 6.76 -4.49 -2.94
CA GLU A 118 6.72 -3.85 -4.26
C GLU A 118 5.61 -2.81 -4.31
N ASP A 119 5.78 -1.79 -5.17
CA ASP A 119 4.73 -0.79 -5.38
C ASP A 119 3.41 -1.47 -5.82
N PRO A 120 2.26 -1.09 -5.24
CA PRO A 120 0.97 -1.68 -5.56
C PRO A 120 0.49 -1.37 -6.99
N LYS A 121 1.16 -0.48 -7.71
CA LYS A 121 0.82 -0.10 -9.08
C LYS A 121 1.90 -0.55 -10.05
N VAL A 122 1.51 -1.36 -11.03
CA VAL A 122 2.41 -1.82 -12.10
C VAL A 122 3.07 -0.63 -12.80
N GLY A 123 4.39 -0.72 -12.98
CA GLY A 123 5.18 0.33 -13.61
C GLY A 123 5.66 1.42 -12.63
N TYR A 124 5.32 1.33 -11.34
CA TYR A 124 5.89 2.14 -10.28
C TYR A 124 6.86 1.30 -9.47
N ALA A 125 7.86 1.93 -8.86
CA ALA A 125 8.84 1.26 -8.02
C ALA A 125 9.21 2.17 -6.83
N TYR A 126 9.64 1.56 -5.75
CA TYR A 126 10.36 2.25 -4.69
C TYR A 126 11.80 2.42 -5.10
N TYR A 127 12.43 3.47 -4.59
CA TYR A 127 13.80 3.76 -4.89
C TYR A 127 14.57 4.01 -3.59
N TYR A 128 15.69 3.33 -3.41
CA TYR A 128 16.52 3.40 -2.22
C TYR A 128 17.86 4.04 -2.54
N VAL A 129 18.29 4.97 -1.71
CA VAL A 129 19.61 5.60 -1.75
C VAL A 129 20.23 5.54 -0.37
N SER A 130 21.47 5.14 -0.28
CA SER A 130 22.24 5.17 0.98
C SER A 130 23.74 5.14 0.68
N ASP A 131 24.48 5.87 1.52
CA ASP A 131 25.95 5.85 1.59
C ASP A 131 26.47 4.96 2.72
N GLY A 132 25.58 4.36 3.50
CA GLY A 132 25.87 3.54 4.66
C GLY A 132 25.67 4.25 5.99
N ASP A 133 25.82 5.55 6.05
CA ASP A 133 25.59 6.35 7.26
C ASP A 133 24.13 6.81 7.36
N ASN A 134 23.55 7.18 6.22
CA ASN A 134 22.18 7.67 6.11
C ASN A 134 21.46 6.95 4.97
N PHE A 135 20.13 6.98 4.98
CA PHE A 135 19.34 6.47 3.87
C PHE A 135 18.17 7.38 3.49
N SER A 136 17.74 7.23 2.27
CA SER A 136 16.56 7.85 1.70
C SER A 136 15.74 6.83 0.93
N LEU A 137 14.45 6.74 1.24
CA LEU A 137 13.47 5.90 0.58
C LEU A 137 12.47 6.78 -0.17
N TYR A 138 12.31 6.52 -1.46
CA TYR A 138 11.47 7.31 -2.33
C TYR A 138 10.32 6.49 -2.88
N ALA A 139 9.19 7.16 -3.13
CA ALA A 139 8.02 6.60 -3.79
C ALA A 139 7.30 7.63 -4.66
N ILE A 140 6.33 7.16 -5.44
CA ILE A 140 5.43 7.99 -6.25
C ILE A 140 4.03 7.91 -5.67
N LEU A 141 3.55 8.98 -5.04
CA LEU A 141 2.16 9.14 -4.62
C LEU A 141 1.29 9.52 -5.83
N GLU A 142 0.07 9.00 -5.86
CA GLU A 142 -0.91 9.28 -6.92
C GLU A 142 -1.83 10.47 -6.57
N ASN A 143 -1.90 10.85 -5.28
CA ASN A 143 -2.70 11.95 -4.80
C ASN A 143 -1.82 13.19 -4.61
N ASP A 144 -1.92 14.15 -5.51
CA ASP A 144 -1.22 15.43 -5.49
C ASP A 144 -1.64 16.38 -4.36
N LYS A 145 -2.74 16.05 -3.65
CA LYS A 145 -3.23 16.79 -2.48
C LYS A 145 -2.85 16.13 -1.15
N ASP A 146 -2.00 15.12 -1.19
CA ASP A 146 -1.49 14.52 0.04
C ASP A 146 -0.52 15.51 0.73
N LYS A 147 -0.60 15.59 2.04
CA LYS A 147 0.24 16.51 2.84
C LYS A 147 1.74 16.23 2.73
N ASP A 148 2.10 14.99 2.40
CA ASP A 148 3.48 14.52 2.27
C ASP A 148 3.92 14.46 0.79
N TYR A 149 3.10 14.98 -0.14
CA TYR A 149 3.44 15.07 -1.55
C TYR A 149 4.45 16.21 -1.77
N ARG A 150 5.56 15.91 -2.44
CA ARG A 150 6.65 16.85 -2.72
C ARG A 150 6.80 17.12 -4.22
N THR A 151 7.13 18.34 -4.57
CA THR A 151 7.36 18.78 -5.96
C THR A 151 8.83 19.16 -6.23
N ASP A 152 9.63 19.24 -5.19
CA ASP A 152 11.03 19.68 -5.21
C ASP A 152 12.03 18.52 -5.39
N LEU A 153 11.57 17.27 -5.35
CA LEU A 153 12.44 16.10 -5.52
C LEU A 153 12.91 15.98 -6.98
N THR A 154 14.18 15.62 -7.15
CA THR A 154 14.80 15.41 -8.47
C THR A 154 15.08 13.95 -8.77
N GLN A 155 14.95 13.06 -7.76
CA GLN A 155 15.19 11.63 -7.91
C GLN A 155 14.10 11.01 -8.79
N GLU A 156 14.48 10.26 -9.82
CA GLU A 156 13.56 9.41 -10.57
C GLU A 156 13.37 8.07 -9.87
N CYS A 157 12.13 7.67 -9.66
CA CYS A 157 11.76 6.35 -9.16
C CYS A 157 11.69 5.31 -10.29
N VAL A 158 11.24 5.74 -11.46
CA VAL A 158 11.26 4.98 -12.71
C VAL A 158 11.62 5.92 -13.84
N THR A 159 12.12 5.40 -14.94
CA THR A 159 12.58 6.20 -16.09
C THR A 159 11.53 7.23 -16.53
N GLY A 160 11.89 8.50 -16.44
CA GLY A 160 11.04 9.63 -16.81
C GLY A 160 9.93 9.98 -15.81
N VAL A 161 9.93 9.39 -14.61
CA VAL A 161 8.95 9.71 -13.55
C VAL A 161 9.66 10.01 -12.24
N THR A 162 9.63 11.27 -11.85
CA THR A 162 10.22 11.75 -10.60
C THR A 162 9.43 11.27 -9.39
N CYS A 163 10.13 10.88 -8.35
CA CYS A 163 9.56 10.59 -7.04
C CYS A 163 8.95 11.86 -6.44
N ASN A 164 7.93 11.70 -5.62
CA ASN A 164 7.25 12.83 -4.96
C ASN A 164 6.95 12.55 -3.48
N TYR A 165 7.60 11.53 -2.92
CA TYR A 165 7.54 11.20 -1.50
C TYR A 165 8.90 10.73 -1.03
N LEU A 166 9.34 11.21 0.12
CA LEU A 166 10.64 10.91 0.73
C LEU A 166 10.47 10.54 2.19
N LEU A 167 11.09 9.42 2.57
CA LEU A 167 11.25 8.96 3.95
C LEU A 167 12.74 8.74 4.22
N THR A 168 13.27 9.37 5.26
CA THR A 168 14.64 9.20 5.75
C THR A 168 14.68 8.44 7.06
N GLU A 169 15.86 8.20 7.62
CA GLU A 169 16.04 7.63 8.95
C GLU A 169 15.40 8.50 10.07
N TYR A 170 15.21 9.77 9.83
CA TYR A 170 14.55 10.71 10.77
C TYR A 170 13.03 10.76 10.62
N GLY A 171 12.50 10.12 9.59
CA GLY A 171 11.06 10.09 9.28
C GLY A 171 10.71 10.71 7.93
N VAL A 172 9.43 11.07 7.78
CA VAL A 172 8.95 11.74 6.56
C VAL A 172 9.48 13.17 6.52
N GLU A 173 10.22 13.51 5.49
CA GLU A 173 10.59 14.90 5.24
C GLU A 173 9.46 15.61 4.50
N ILE A 174 8.95 16.66 5.10
CA ILE A 174 7.99 17.61 4.52
C ILE A 174 8.72 18.90 4.15
N GLU A 175 8.30 19.53 3.07
CA GLU A 175 8.84 20.80 2.58
C GLU A 175 8.66 21.96 3.58
#